data_338cc273a8a1e58a0ec1b6705ba51bcd
#
_entry.id   338cc273a8a1e58a0ec1b6705ba51bcd
#
_cell.length_a   1.000
_cell.length_b   1.000
_cell.length_c   1.000
_cell.angle_alpha   90.00
_cell.angle_beta   90.00
_cell.angle_gamma   90.00
#
_symmetry.space_group_name_H-M   'P 1'
#
loop_
_entity.id
_entity.type
_entity.pdbx_description
1 polymer ?
#
loop_
_entity_poly.entity_id
_entity_poly.type
_entity_poly.pdbx_seq_one_letter_code
_entity_poly.pdbx_strand_id
1 'polypeptide(L)'
;SEMLVSVNELHKLGYIHRDLKPENFLIDATGHIKLTDFGLAAGAINPGRIDSMKRRLDQVKDTDVIYRTPAERSSLYKNMRAQNVRYADSVVGSPDYMAPEVLRGREYGVSVDYWSLGCILYEFLCGFPPFSGAHPDETWTNLKNWTKALQRPVYEKPEDLQFNLSDVAWDMILRLINTPERRYHSLSEVQAHPFFRYVDLMRMRQVKAPFIPHLEHELDTGYFDNFDDPADMAKYKEVQEKQRHVEAMEAKNGMSDGGRAMWVGFTFGKNWGQKVQGGHTIVEPDPEMSGKLSTMF
;
A
#
# COMPACT_ATOMS: atom_id res chain seq x y z
N SER A 1 3.11 -12.80 6.96
CA SER A 1 2.00 -13.64 7.45
C SER A 1 0.86 -12.80 8.00
N GLU A 2 1.05 -12.00 9.05
CA GLU A 2 -0.02 -11.17 9.65
C GLU A 2 -0.61 -10.14 8.69
N MET A 3 0.18 -9.57 7.79
CA MET A 3 -0.31 -8.68 6.73
C MET A 3 -1.38 -9.35 5.88
N LEU A 4 -1.15 -10.61 5.48
CA LEU A 4 -2.12 -11.41 4.71
C LEU A 4 -3.43 -11.59 5.48
N VAL A 5 -3.35 -11.91 6.77
CA VAL A 5 -4.53 -12.07 7.62
C VAL A 5 -5.29 -10.75 7.75
N SER A 6 -4.60 -9.64 7.99
CA SER A 6 -5.23 -8.31 8.12
C SER A 6 -5.96 -7.89 6.84
N VAL A 7 -5.34 -8.12 5.67
CA VAL A 7 -5.96 -7.83 4.37
C VAL A 7 -7.16 -8.75 4.10
N ASN A 8 -7.05 -10.04 4.45
CA ASN A 8 -8.18 -10.97 4.31
C ASN A 8 -9.38 -10.57 5.18
N GLU A 9 -9.15 -10.12 6.42
CA GLU A 9 -10.24 -9.63 7.28
C GLU A 9 -10.90 -8.37 6.68
N LEU A 10 -10.12 -7.46 6.10
CA LEU A 10 -10.66 -6.31 5.37
C LEU A 10 -11.54 -6.76 4.18
N HIS A 11 -11.07 -7.75 3.40
CA HIS A 11 -11.83 -8.29 2.27
C HIS A 11 -13.13 -8.98 2.70
N LYS A 12 -13.15 -9.66 3.86
CA LYS A 12 -14.38 -10.23 4.43
C LYS A 12 -15.42 -9.16 4.80
N LEU A 13 -14.97 -7.95 5.14
CA LEU A 13 -15.84 -6.81 5.38
C LEU A 13 -16.33 -6.13 4.07
N GLY A 14 -15.94 -6.65 2.91
CA GLY A 14 -16.32 -6.12 1.60
C GLY A 14 -15.49 -4.95 1.10
N TYR A 15 -14.35 -4.66 1.72
CA TYR A 15 -13.48 -3.56 1.32
C TYR A 15 -12.22 -4.05 0.61
N ILE A 16 -11.71 -3.22 -0.30
CA ILE A 16 -10.41 -3.38 -0.97
C ILE A 16 -9.54 -2.21 -0.53
N HIS A 17 -8.32 -2.45 -0.08
CA HIS A 17 -7.44 -1.40 0.45
C HIS A 17 -6.89 -0.47 -0.64
N ARG A 18 -6.36 -1.04 -1.74
CA ARG A 18 -5.87 -0.35 -2.97
C ARG A 18 -4.57 0.44 -2.82
N ASP A 19 -4.10 0.67 -1.60
CA ASP A 19 -2.85 1.40 -1.31
C ASP A 19 -2.02 0.66 -0.25
N LEU A 20 -1.90 -0.66 -0.41
CA LEU A 20 -1.03 -1.44 0.46
C LEU A 20 0.43 -1.14 0.14
N LYS A 21 1.17 -0.74 1.16
CA LYS A 21 2.61 -0.48 1.16
C LYS A 21 3.14 -0.74 2.58
N PRO A 22 4.45 -0.96 2.77
CA PRO A 22 5.00 -1.25 4.11
C PRO A 22 4.59 -0.22 5.17
N GLU A 23 4.52 1.05 4.81
CA GLU A 23 4.19 2.17 5.71
C GLU A 23 2.76 2.09 6.29
N ASN A 24 1.85 1.37 5.62
CA ASN A 24 0.47 1.20 6.06
C ASN A 24 0.28 -0.01 6.98
N PHE A 25 1.39 -0.67 7.37
CA PHE A 25 1.40 -1.74 8.36
C PHE A 25 2.20 -1.31 9.59
N LEU A 26 1.51 -0.92 10.64
CA LEU A 26 2.11 -0.54 11.91
C LEU A 26 2.34 -1.76 12.79
N ILE A 27 3.37 -1.69 13.67
CA ILE A 27 3.64 -2.70 14.68
C ILE A 27 3.12 -2.16 16.01
N ASP A 28 2.23 -2.92 16.67
CA ASP A 28 1.71 -2.55 17.97
C ASP A 28 2.70 -2.86 19.12
N ALA A 29 2.37 -2.45 20.34
CA ALA A 29 3.21 -2.64 21.52
C ALA A 29 3.52 -4.12 21.83
N THR A 30 2.76 -5.05 21.29
CA THR A 30 2.98 -6.50 21.43
C THR A 30 3.77 -7.10 20.28
N GLY A 31 4.14 -6.28 19.29
CA GLY A 31 4.90 -6.69 18.12
C GLY A 31 4.03 -7.21 16.95
N HIS A 32 2.71 -7.13 17.07
CA HIS A 32 1.77 -7.58 16.04
C HIS A 32 1.39 -6.47 15.07
N ILE A 33 1.03 -6.88 13.85
CA ILE A 33 0.74 -5.95 12.76
C ILE A 33 -0.68 -5.39 12.87
N LYS A 34 -0.80 -4.08 12.62
CA LYS A 34 -2.06 -3.35 12.43
C LYS A 34 -2.07 -2.70 11.06
N LEU A 35 -3.10 -2.97 10.27
CA LEU A 35 -3.32 -2.30 8.99
C LEU A 35 -3.96 -0.93 9.25
N THR A 36 -3.48 0.10 8.53
CA THR A 36 -3.91 1.49 8.68
C THR A 36 -4.10 2.15 7.31
N ASP A 37 -4.55 3.40 7.31
CA ASP A 37 -4.76 4.25 6.13
C ASP A 37 -5.80 3.70 5.14
N PHE A 38 -7.04 3.67 5.58
CA PHE A 38 -8.19 3.26 4.77
C PHE A 38 -8.74 4.38 3.85
N GLY A 39 -7.99 5.46 3.65
CA GLY A 39 -8.42 6.61 2.86
C GLY A 39 -8.79 6.29 1.41
N LEU A 40 -8.29 5.19 0.86
CA LEU A 40 -8.64 4.68 -0.46
C LEU A 40 -9.52 3.43 -0.43
N ALA A 41 -9.79 2.87 0.75
CA ALA A 41 -10.53 1.62 0.90
C ALA A 41 -12.04 1.78 0.68
N ALA A 42 -12.59 2.94 1.02
CA ALA A 42 -14.03 3.20 0.93
C ALA A 42 -14.41 3.82 -0.43
N GLY A 43 -15.29 3.17 -1.18
CA GLY A 43 -15.85 3.70 -2.42
C GLY A 43 -14.95 3.54 -3.65
N ALA A 44 -15.27 4.24 -4.74
CA ALA A 44 -14.44 4.29 -5.94
C ALA A 44 -13.24 5.22 -5.71
N ILE A 45 -12.07 4.87 -6.25
CA ILE A 45 -10.95 5.81 -6.33
C ILE A 45 -11.43 7.05 -7.07
N ASN A 46 -11.04 8.25 -6.59
CA ASN A 46 -11.40 9.50 -7.25
C ASN A 46 -11.07 9.43 -8.75
N PRO A 47 -12.05 9.61 -9.65
CA PRO A 47 -11.85 9.52 -11.09
C PRO A 47 -10.70 10.38 -11.61
N GLY A 48 -10.53 11.60 -11.05
CA GLY A 48 -9.42 12.49 -11.40
C GLY A 48 -8.05 11.92 -11.06
N ARG A 49 -7.94 11.11 -9.99
CA ARG A 49 -6.71 10.40 -9.63
C ARG A 49 -6.43 9.27 -10.62
N ILE A 50 -7.44 8.49 -10.99
CA ILE A 50 -7.31 7.44 -12.02
C ILE A 50 -6.86 8.05 -13.34
N ASP A 51 -7.49 9.14 -13.78
CA ASP A 51 -7.15 9.83 -15.02
C ASP A 51 -5.71 10.40 -15.00
N SER A 52 -5.26 10.89 -13.84
CA SER A 52 -3.87 11.32 -13.65
C SER A 52 -2.89 10.18 -13.80
N MET A 53 -3.14 9.04 -13.14
CA MET A 53 -2.30 7.83 -13.23
C MET A 53 -2.24 7.30 -14.65
N LYS A 54 -3.40 7.19 -15.31
CA LYS A 54 -3.52 6.75 -16.70
C LYS A 54 -2.74 7.66 -17.64
N ARG A 55 -2.94 8.99 -17.54
CA ARG A 55 -2.17 9.96 -18.34
C ARG A 55 -0.68 9.82 -18.12
N ARG A 56 -0.22 9.65 -16.88
CA ARG A 56 1.19 9.45 -16.58
C ARG A 56 1.72 8.19 -17.24
N LEU A 57 0.98 7.07 -17.15
CA LEU A 57 1.36 5.80 -17.76
C LEU A 57 1.40 5.90 -19.31
N ASP A 58 0.45 6.65 -19.91
CA ASP A 58 0.39 6.86 -21.35
C ASP A 58 1.52 7.78 -21.87
N GLN A 59 1.99 8.71 -21.03
CA GLN A 59 3.11 9.60 -21.34
C GLN A 59 4.47 8.90 -21.27
N VAL A 60 4.55 7.74 -20.60
CA VAL A 60 5.78 6.95 -20.55
C VAL A 60 6.13 6.48 -21.96
N LYS A 61 7.29 6.91 -22.45
CA LYS A 61 7.83 6.46 -23.72
C LYS A 61 8.03 4.94 -23.68
N ASP A 62 7.85 4.26 -24.80
CA ASP A 62 8.19 2.85 -24.95
C ASP A 62 9.73 2.70 -24.99
N THR A 63 10.34 2.92 -23.83
CA THR A 63 11.77 2.71 -23.62
C THR A 63 11.99 1.31 -23.05
N ASP A 64 13.13 0.73 -23.34
CA ASP A 64 13.48 -0.57 -22.78
C ASP A 64 13.67 -0.50 -21.27
N VAL A 65 13.33 -1.59 -20.60
CA VAL A 65 13.60 -1.76 -19.18
C VAL A 65 15.13 -1.77 -18.95
N ILE A 66 15.58 -0.95 -18.01
CA ILE A 66 16.99 -0.89 -17.64
C ILE A 66 17.27 -2.00 -16.63
N TYR A 67 18.09 -2.97 -17.05
CA TYR A 67 18.50 -4.07 -16.19
C TYR A 67 19.69 -3.65 -15.31
N ARG A 68 19.55 -3.88 -14.01
CA ARG A 68 20.57 -3.60 -13.00
C ARG A 68 20.81 -4.82 -12.13
N THR A 69 22.03 -4.94 -11.64
CA THR A 69 22.41 -5.94 -10.64
C THR A 69 21.65 -5.69 -9.32
N PRO A 70 21.44 -6.71 -8.48
CA PRO A 70 20.84 -6.54 -7.16
C PRO A 70 21.58 -5.51 -6.30
N ALA A 71 22.89 -5.44 -6.37
CA ALA A 71 23.71 -4.48 -5.63
C ALA A 71 23.42 -3.03 -6.06
N GLU A 72 23.33 -2.77 -7.38
CA GLU A 72 22.97 -1.46 -7.91
C GLU A 72 21.56 -1.06 -7.50
N ARG A 73 20.58 -1.97 -7.60
CA ARG A 73 19.20 -1.73 -7.19
C ARG A 73 19.12 -1.41 -5.70
N SER A 74 19.78 -2.18 -4.85
CA SER A 74 19.83 -1.94 -3.40
C SER A 74 20.44 -0.59 -3.06
N SER A 75 21.56 -0.23 -3.73
CA SER A 75 22.23 1.07 -3.54
C SER A 75 21.33 2.24 -3.93
N LEU A 76 20.70 2.17 -5.10
CA LEU A 76 19.77 3.19 -5.58
C LEU A 76 18.60 3.37 -4.60
N TYR A 77 17.98 2.28 -4.19
CA TYR A 77 16.83 2.33 -3.27
C TYR A 77 17.22 2.91 -1.90
N LYS A 78 18.37 2.52 -1.34
CA LYS A 78 18.89 3.08 -0.08
C LYS A 78 19.16 4.58 -0.21
N ASN A 79 19.77 5.02 -1.32
CA ASN A 79 20.04 6.43 -1.56
C ASN A 79 18.74 7.25 -1.69
N MET A 80 17.75 6.73 -2.39
CA MET A 80 16.43 7.37 -2.51
C MET A 80 15.76 7.52 -1.16
N ARG A 81 15.81 6.49 -0.31
CA ARG A 81 15.25 6.56 1.05
C ARG A 81 16.01 7.56 1.93
N ALA A 82 17.35 7.56 1.87
CA ALA A 82 18.19 8.47 2.65
C ALA A 82 17.99 9.94 2.27
N GLN A 83 17.76 10.23 0.99
CA GLN A 83 17.53 11.59 0.50
C GLN A 83 16.09 12.05 0.74
N ASN A 84 15.24 11.21 1.34
CA ASN A 84 13.81 11.47 1.49
C ASN A 84 13.13 11.90 0.17
N VAL A 85 13.70 11.50 -0.95
CA VAL A 85 13.05 11.63 -2.25
C VAL A 85 11.91 10.63 -2.28
N ARG A 86 10.95 10.83 -1.38
CA ARG A 86 9.63 10.26 -1.57
C ARG A 86 9.12 10.96 -2.81
N TYR A 87 8.52 10.21 -3.71
CA TYR A 87 7.81 10.73 -4.86
C TYR A 87 6.59 11.58 -4.41
N ALA A 88 6.84 12.52 -3.47
CA ALA A 88 5.85 13.45 -2.96
C ALA A 88 5.31 14.40 -4.04
N ASP A 89 5.96 14.45 -5.19
CA ASP A 89 5.57 15.29 -6.32
C ASP A 89 4.31 14.83 -7.06
N SER A 90 3.70 13.73 -6.68
CA SER A 90 2.49 13.36 -7.37
C SER A 90 1.29 13.33 -6.42
N VAL A 91 0.28 14.09 -6.76
CA VAL A 91 -1.12 13.91 -6.37
C VAL A 91 -1.56 12.43 -6.43
N VAL A 92 -0.72 11.58 -6.97
CA VAL A 92 -0.96 10.18 -7.35
C VAL A 92 -0.42 9.17 -6.33
N GLY A 93 0.47 9.56 -5.39
CA GLY A 93 1.15 8.63 -4.47
C GLY A 93 2.25 7.79 -5.15
N SER A 94 2.92 6.93 -4.39
CA SER A 94 3.95 6.04 -4.92
C SER A 94 3.31 4.88 -5.67
N PRO A 95 3.58 4.70 -6.98
CA PRO A 95 2.98 3.63 -7.76
C PRO A 95 3.63 2.25 -7.54
N ASP A 96 4.73 2.18 -6.77
CA ASP A 96 5.61 1.00 -6.67
C ASP A 96 4.88 -0.30 -6.30
N TYR A 97 3.77 -0.18 -5.58
CA TYR A 97 2.98 -1.33 -5.11
C TYR A 97 1.62 -1.45 -5.80
N MET A 98 1.28 -0.52 -6.71
CA MET A 98 -0.04 -0.52 -7.35
C MET A 98 -0.12 -1.52 -8.50
N ALA A 99 -1.24 -2.23 -8.57
CA ALA A 99 -1.50 -3.17 -9.65
C ALA A 99 -1.69 -2.45 -11.00
N PRO A 100 -1.18 -3.01 -12.12
CA PRO A 100 -1.26 -2.38 -13.44
C PRO A 100 -2.67 -2.07 -13.92
N GLU A 101 -3.66 -2.88 -13.54
CA GLU A 101 -5.07 -2.65 -13.87
C GLU A 101 -5.63 -1.42 -13.16
N VAL A 102 -5.20 -1.13 -11.92
CA VAL A 102 -5.56 0.09 -11.19
C VAL A 102 -4.97 1.31 -11.89
N LEU A 103 -3.69 1.27 -12.25
CA LEU A 103 -3.00 2.35 -12.96
C LEU A 103 -3.62 2.64 -14.32
N ARG A 104 -4.21 1.62 -14.98
CA ARG A 104 -4.88 1.75 -16.28
C ARG A 104 -6.36 2.10 -16.16
N GLY A 105 -6.90 2.26 -14.94
CA GLY A 105 -8.31 2.54 -14.71
C GLY A 105 -9.24 1.43 -15.21
N ARG A 106 -8.79 0.18 -15.19
CA ARG A 106 -9.61 -0.98 -15.55
C ARG A 106 -10.45 -1.42 -14.35
N GLU A 107 -11.45 -2.24 -14.61
CA GLU A 107 -12.18 -2.93 -13.52
C GLU A 107 -11.22 -3.82 -12.73
N TYR A 108 -11.37 -3.84 -11.41
CA TYR A 108 -10.54 -4.60 -10.50
C TYR A 108 -11.33 -5.09 -9.29
N GLY A 109 -10.83 -6.12 -8.65
CA GLY A 109 -11.39 -6.72 -7.42
C GLY A 109 -10.33 -6.81 -6.32
N VAL A 110 -10.57 -7.65 -5.33
CA VAL A 110 -9.67 -7.87 -4.16
C VAL A 110 -8.25 -8.30 -4.56
N SER A 111 -8.08 -8.85 -5.77
CA SER A 111 -6.78 -9.33 -6.25
C SER A 111 -5.73 -8.23 -6.38
N VAL A 112 -6.11 -6.96 -6.46
CA VAL A 112 -5.15 -5.84 -6.53
C VAL A 112 -4.33 -5.73 -5.25
N ASP A 113 -4.92 -6.04 -4.09
CA ASP A 113 -4.21 -6.05 -2.81
C ASP A 113 -3.20 -7.20 -2.73
N TYR A 114 -3.49 -8.34 -3.38
CA TYR A 114 -2.52 -9.45 -3.48
C TYR A 114 -1.32 -9.10 -4.37
N TRP A 115 -1.51 -8.29 -5.41
CA TRP A 115 -0.38 -7.72 -6.15
C TRP A 115 0.52 -6.90 -5.23
N SER A 116 -0.06 -5.98 -4.47
CA SER A 116 0.68 -5.13 -3.53
C SER A 116 1.42 -5.96 -2.48
N LEU A 117 0.77 -6.99 -1.92
CA LEU A 117 1.41 -7.94 -1.00
C LEU A 117 2.57 -8.70 -1.65
N GLY A 118 2.47 -9.00 -2.95
CA GLY A 118 3.56 -9.58 -3.73
C GLY A 118 4.77 -8.65 -3.86
N CYS A 119 4.52 -7.36 -4.12
CA CYS A 119 5.58 -6.35 -4.16
C CYS A 119 6.24 -6.17 -2.80
N ILE A 120 5.47 -6.14 -1.71
CA ILE A 120 5.98 -6.08 -0.33
C ILE A 120 6.79 -7.33 0.00
N LEU A 121 6.32 -8.53 -0.37
CA LEU A 121 7.06 -9.77 -0.15
C LEU A 121 8.40 -9.75 -0.90
N TYR A 122 8.39 -9.30 -2.16
CA TYR A 122 9.62 -9.15 -2.94
C TYR A 122 10.60 -8.20 -2.22
N GLU A 123 10.12 -7.03 -1.78
CA GLU A 123 10.95 -6.05 -1.08
C GLU A 123 11.54 -6.60 0.22
N PHE A 124 10.75 -7.31 1.03
CA PHE A 124 11.24 -7.89 2.28
C PHE A 124 12.30 -8.96 2.07
N LEU A 125 12.25 -9.67 0.95
CA LEU A 125 13.22 -10.73 0.64
C LEU A 125 14.45 -10.20 -0.12
N CYS A 126 14.32 -9.11 -0.88
CA CYS A 126 15.36 -8.59 -1.76
C CYS A 126 16.00 -7.28 -1.26
N GLY A 127 15.31 -6.56 -0.33
CA GLY A 127 15.76 -5.27 0.20
C GLY A 127 15.42 -4.06 -0.67
N PHE A 128 14.63 -4.24 -1.74
CA PHE A 128 14.14 -3.18 -2.63
C PHE A 128 12.86 -3.63 -3.37
N PRO A 129 11.94 -2.71 -3.71
CA PRO A 129 10.72 -3.05 -4.46
C PRO A 129 11.01 -3.58 -5.87
N PRO A 130 10.11 -4.43 -6.46
CA PRO A 130 10.36 -5.06 -7.74
C PRO A 130 10.45 -4.09 -8.92
N PHE A 131 9.76 -2.95 -8.86
CA PHE A 131 9.60 -2.02 -9.97
C PHE A 131 10.28 -0.67 -9.78
N SER A 132 10.87 -0.41 -8.61
CA SER A 132 11.55 0.84 -8.30
C SER A 132 12.70 1.11 -9.27
N GLY A 133 12.73 2.33 -9.83
CA GLY A 133 13.77 2.84 -10.72
C GLY A 133 14.66 3.86 -10.04
N ALA A 134 15.65 4.40 -10.76
CA ALA A 134 16.51 5.48 -10.26
C ALA A 134 15.77 6.84 -10.15
N HIS A 135 14.67 7.00 -10.85
CA HIS A 135 13.80 8.17 -10.84
C HIS A 135 12.35 7.77 -11.19
N PRO A 136 11.37 8.66 -10.97
CA PRO A 136 9.94 8.35 -11.15
C PRO A 136 9.59 7.79 -12.52
N ASP A 137 10.10 8.36 -13.59
CA ASP A 137 9.79 7.95 -14.95
C ASP A 137 10.25 6.52 -15.25
N GLU A 138 11.35 6.09 -14.66
CA GLU A 138 11.83 4.72 -14.76
C GLU A 138 10.90 3.74 -14.01
N THR A 139 10.44 4.11 -12.82
CA THR A 139 9.44 3.31 -12.08
C THR A 139 8.16 3.14 -12.90
N TRP A 140 7.66 4.19 -13.55
CA TRP A 140 6.51 4.10 -14.45
C TRP A 140 6.78 3.23 -15.66
N THR A 141 7.99 3.30 -16.24
CA THR A 141 8.43 2.42 -17.34
C THR A 141 8.45 0.95 -16.91
N ASN A 142 8.99 0.67 -15.71
CA ASN A 142 9.04 -0.67 -15.15
C ASN A 142 7.64 -1.23 -14.90
N LEU A 143 6.72 -0.43 -14.37
CA LEU A 143 5.32 -0.83 -14.15
C LEU A 143 4.55 -1.04 -15.45
N LYS A 144 4.78 -0.20 -16.47
CA LYS A 144 4.20 -0.38 -17.81
C LYS A 144 4.62 -1.72 -18.41
N ASN A 145 5.88 -2.08 -18.23
CA ASN A 145 6.54 -3.29 -18.75
C ASN A 145 6.79 -4.34 -17.65
N TRP A 146 5.91 -4.45 -16.65
CA TRP A 146 6.14 -5.23 -15.43
C TRP A 146 6.59 -6.68 -15.68
N THR A 147 6.10 -7.33 -16.74
CA THR A 147 6.48 -8.71 -17.09
C THR A 147 7.96 -8.84 -17.48
N LYS A 148 8.56 -7.78 -18.01
CA LYS A 148 9.99 -7.73 -18.33
C LYS A 148 10.80 -7.24 -17.12
N ALA A 149 10.23 -6.30 -16.36
CA ALA A 149 10.91 -5.68 -15.21
C ALA A 149 10.96 -6.59 -13.98
N LEU A 150 10.00 -7.49 -13.81
CA LEU A 150 9.99 -8.44 -12.70
C LEU A 150 11.06 -9.51 -12.91
N GLN A 151 12.15 -9.40 -12.17
CA GLN A 151 13.28 -10.32 -12.27
C GLN A 151 13.61 -10.90 -10.90
N ARG A 152 14.04 -12.18 -10.90
CA ARG A 152 14.62 -12.82 -9.73
C ARG A 152 16.04 -12.28 -9.55
N PRO A 153 16.35 -11.64 -8.41
CA PRO A 153 17.71 -11.21 -8.13
C PRO A 153 18.65 -12.41 -8.03
N VAL A 154 19.81 -12.32 -8.66
CA VAL A 154 20.87 -13.37 -8.62
C VAL A 154 22.14 -12.75 -8.07
N TYR A 155 22.61 -13.32 -6.98
CA TYR A 155 23.88 -12.97 -6.36
C TYR A 155 24.89 -14.06 -6.67
N GLU A 156 26.04 -13.68 -7.24
CA GLU A 156 27.08 -14.61 -7.70
C GLU A 156 28.27 -14.68 -6.74
N LYS A 157 28.46 -13.62 -5.93
CA LYS A 157 29.57 -13.57 -4.98
C LYS A 157 29.35 -14.55 -3.83
N PRO A 158 30.38 -15.30 -3.40
CA PRO A 158 30.25 -16.30 -2.34
C PRO A 158 29.63 -15.77 -1.05
N GLU A 159 29.98 -14.55 -0.64
CA GLU A 159 29.46 -13.87 0.54
C GLU A 159 27.97 -13.50 0.44
N ASP A 160 27.44 -13.38 -0.77
CA ASP A 160 26.09 -12.92 -1.04
C ASP A 160 25.13 -14.07 -1.44
N LEU A 161 25.63 -15.29 -1.66
CA LEU A 161 24.80 -16.42 -2.11
C LEU A 161 23.61 -16.70 -1.20
N GLN A 162 23.73 -16.42 0.10
CA GLN A 162 22.65 -16.58 1.08
C GLN A 162 21.45 -15.69 0.82
N PHE A 163 21.59 -14.60 0.05
CA PHE A 163 20.51 -13.68 -0.32
C PHE A 163 19.73 -14.12 -1.56
N ASN A 164 20.17 -15.20 -2.24
CA ASN A 164 19.43 -15.75 -3.34
C ASN A 164 18.08 -16.31 -2.86
N LEU A 165 17.03 -15.95 -3.56
CA LEU A 165 15.69 -16.46 -3.27
C LEU A 165 15.65 -17.98 -3.53
N SER A 166 14.96 -18.72 -2.66
CA SER A 166 14.59 -20.09 -2.95
C SER A 166 13.57 -20.15 -4.10
N ASP A 167 13.48 -21.29 -4.79
CA ASP A 167 12.48 -21.47 -5.85
C ASP A 167 11.07 -21.35 -5.33
N VAL A 168 10.82 -21.81 -4.10
CA VAL A 168 9.52 -21.71 -3.43
C VAL A 168 9.17 -20.24 -3.14
N ALA A 169 10.12 -19.42 -2.69
CA ALA A 169 9.89 -18.00 -2.45
C ALA A 169 9.62 -17.25 -3.76
N TRP A 170 10.38 -17.58 -4.81
CA TRP A 170 10.17 -16.99 -6.13
C TRP A 170 8.83 -17.39 -6.75
N ASP A 171 8.42 -18.66 -6.66
CA ASP A 171 7.10 -19.09 -7.14
C ASP A 171 5.96 -18.36 -6.40
N MET A 172 6.08 -18.17 -5.09
CA MET A 172 5.10 -17.40 -4.32
C MET A 172 4.99 -15.95 -4.82
N ILE A 173 6.11 -15.28 -5.10
CA ILE A 173 6.11 -13.94 -5.68
C ILE A 173 5.40 -13.94 -7.03
N LEU A 174 5.69 -14.92 -7.91
CA LEU A 174 5.06 -15.03 -9.23
C LEU A 174 3.55 -15.35 -9.16
N ARG A 175 3.06 -15.97 -8.07
CA ARG A 175 1.62 -16.18 -7.87
C ARG A 175 0.90 -14.91 -7.41
N LEU A 176 1.60 -14.02 -6.75
CA LEU A 176 1.06 -12.74 -6.30
C LEU A 176 1.22 -11.65 -7.36
N ILE A 177 2.40 -11.53 -7.97
CA ILE A 177 2.69 -10.57 -9.05
C ILE A 177 2.42 -11.23 -10.39
N ASN A 178 1.16 -11.19 -10.83
CA ASN A 178 0.71 -11.80 -12.08
C ASN A 178 -0.46 -11.04 -12.68
N THR A 179 -0.95 -11.48 -13.85
CA THR A 179 -2.20 -10.96 -14.41
C THR A 179 -3.37 -11.28 -13.49
N PRO A 180 -4.45 -10.48 -13.49
CA PRO A 180 -5.58 -10.68 -12.58
C PRO A 180 -6.14 -12.12 -12.59
N GLU A 181 -6.16 -12.76 -13.76
CA GLU A 181 -6.73 -14.11 -13.96
C GLU A 181 -5.87 -15.23 -13.37
N ARG A 182 -4.57 -14.97 -13.17
CA ARG A 182 -3.59 -15.95 -12.68
C ARG A 182 -3.11 -15.65 -11.26
N ARG A 183 -3.40 -14.46 -10.78
CA ARG A 183 -2.99 -13.99 -9.47
C ARG A 183 -3.84 -14.64 -8.39
N TYR A 184 -3.22 -15.04 -7.31
CA TYR A 184 -3.95 -15.42 -6.10
C TYR A 184 -4.86 -14.27 -5.63
N HIS A 185 -6.06 -14.62 -5.18
CA HIS A 185 -7.08 -13.65 -4.76
C HIS A 185 -7.78 -14.05 -3.46
N SER A 186 -7.28 -15.08 -2.78
CA SER A 186 -7.81 -15.55 -1.50
C SER A 186 -6.70 -16.00 -0.54
N LEU A 187 -6.98 -15.87 0.76
CA LEU A 187 -6.07 -16.34 1.81
C LEU A 187 -5.84 -17.85 1.70
N SER A 188 -6.87 -18.62 1.31
CA SER A 188 -6.79 -20.08 1.18
C SER A 188 -5.81 -20.51 0.10
N GLU A 189 -5.76 -19.83 -1.03
CA GLU A 189 -4.78 -20.11 -2.10
C GLU A 189 -3.35 -19.84 -1.61
N VAL A 190 -3.16 -18.69 -0.93
CA VAL A 190 -1.85 -18.34 -0.37
C VAL A 190 -1.40 -19.33 0.69
N GLN A 191 -2.30 -19.72 1.59
CA GLN A 191 -2.01 -20.66 2.67
C GLN A 191 -1.67 -22.06 2.15
N ALA A 192 -2.29 -22.48 1.05
CA ALA A 192 -2.02 -23.78 0.40
C ALA A 192 -0.63 -23.83 -0.27
N HIS A 193 0.00 -22.68 -0.52
CA HIS A 193 1.30 -22.63 -1.17
C HIS A 193 2.42 -23.15 -0.26
N PRO A 194 3.41 -23.93 -0.79
CA PRO A 194 4.52 -24.49 -0.01
C PRO A 194 5.33 -23.48 0.81
N PHE A 195 5.33 -22.19 0.42
CA PHE A 195 5.99 -21.10 1.15
C PHE A 195 5.45 -20.95 2.58
N PHE A 196 4.15 -21.23 2.79
CA PHE A 196 3.49 -21.15 4.10
C PHE A 196 3.29 -22.52 4.78
N ARG A 197 3.95 -23.57 4.29
CA ARG A 197 3.76 -24.97 4.76
C ARG A 197 3.84 -25.14 6.27
N TYR A 198 4.67 -24.37 6.93
CA TYR A 198 4.91 -24.46 8.38
C TYR A 198 4.36 -23.27 9.17
N VAL A 199 3.51 -22.47 8.54
CA VAL A 199 2.94 -21.26 9.13
C VAL A 199 1.45 -21.45 9.35
N ASP A 200 1.01 -21.42 10.61
CA ASP A 200 -0.41 -21.38 10.94
C ASP A 200 -0.86 -19.89 10.94
N LEU A 201 -1.42 -19.46 9.81
CA LEU A 201 -1.86 -18.07 9.64
C LEU A 201 -2.95 -17.67 10.64
N MET A 202 -3.77 -18.61 11.11
CA MET A 202 -4.88 -18.34 12.04
C MET A 202 -4.41 -18.10 13.47
N ARG A 203 -3.21 -18.60 13.82
CA ARG A 203 -2.62 -18.46 15.16
C ARG A 203 -1.52 -17.43 15.27
N MET A 204 -1.24 -16.68 14.21
CA MET A 204 -0.12 -15.73 14.18
C MET A 204 -0.12 -14.74 15.37
N ARG A 205 -1.30 -14.24 15.76
CA ARG A 205 -1.45 -13.33 16.91
C ARG A 205 -1.34 -14.01 18.29
N GLN A 206 -1.28 -15.32 18.35
CA GLN A 206 -1.10 -16.10 19.58
C GLN A 206 0.36 -16.48 19.80
N VAL A 207 1.19 -16.33 18.77
CA VAL A 207 2.62 -16.62 18.82
C VAL A 207 3.36 -15.34 19.21
N LYS A 208 4.40 -15.46 20.04
CA LYS A 208 5.25 -14.33 20.38
C LYS A 208 5.83 -13.71 19.11
N ALA A 209 5.63 -12.41 18.95
CA ALA A 209 6.16 -11.67 17.80
C ALA A 209 7.70 -11.71 17.79
N PRO A 210 8.33 -11.81 16.60
CA PRO A 210 9.80 -11.84 16.48
C PRO A 210 10.46 -10.53 16.89
N PHE A 211 9.72 -9.43 16.80
CA PHE A 211 10.12 -8.10 17.23
C PHE A 211 9.02 -7.51 18.11
N ILE A 212 9.37 -7.02 19.28
CA ILE A 212 8.49 -6.29 20.18
C ILE A 212 9.16 -4.94 20.41
N PRO A 213 8.50 -3.81 20.08
CA PRO A 213 9.09 -2.50 20.28
C PRO A 213 9.32 -2.25 21.80
N HIS A 214 10.46 -1.68 22.13
CA HIS A 214 10.74 -1.26 23.50
C HIS A 214 10.18 0.16 23.69
N LEU A 215 9.05 0.26 24.37
CA LEU A 215 8.39 1.54 24.64
C LEU A 215 8.67 1.97 26.08
N GLU A 216 9.01 3.24 26.28
CA GLU A 216 9.21 3.82 27.62
C GLU A 216 7.88 4.12 28.30
N HIS A 217 6.85 4.49 27.52
CA HIS A 217 5.48 4.77 27.98
C HIS A 217 4.48 4.63 26.80
N GLU A 218 3.18 4.70 27.09
CA GLU A 218 2.12 4.51 26.10
C GLU A 218 2.12 5.55 24.96
N LEU A 219 2.68 6.73 25.20
CA LEU A 219 2.78 7.81 24.22
C LEU A 219 4.18 7.91 23.60
N ASP A 220 4.99 6.87 23.70
CA ASP A 220 6.33 6.85 23.14
C ASP A 220 6.29 6.88 21.62
N THR A 221 6.86 7.92 21.02
CA THR A 221 6.97 8.13 19.58
C THR A 221 8.36 7.87 19.02
N GLY A 222 9.26 7.25 19.81
CA GLY A 222 10.66 7.04 19.44
C GLY A 222 10.88 6.21 18.16
N TYR A 223 9.87 5.47 17.71
CA TYR A 223 9.89 4.71 16.45
C TYR A 223 9.24 5.48 15.27
N PHE A 224 8.77 6.72 15.48
CA PHE A 224 8.21 7.58 14.45
C PHE A 224 9.15 8.73 14.14
N ASP A 225 8.91 9.41 13.00
CA ASP A 225 9.62 10.65 12.69
C ASP A 225 9.40 11.67 13.81
N ASN A 226 10.44 12.42 14.15
CA ASN A 226 10.35 13.48 15.17
C ASN A 226 9.68 14.72 14.57
N PHE A 227 8.41 14.94 14.90
CA PHE A 227 7.63 16.09 14.39
C PHE A 227 8.08 17.45 14.98
N ASP A 228 8.93 17.45 15.99
CA ASP A 228 9.55 18.67 16.54
C ASP A 228 10.89 18.98 15.86
N ASP A 229 11.48 18.03 15.13
CA ASP A 229 12.73 18.24 14.39
C ASP A 229 12.45 18.94 13.05
N PRO A 230 13.03 20.14 12.78
CA PRO A 230 12.87 20.83 11.52
C PRO A 230 13.30 20.02 10.29
N ALA A 231 14.30 19.13 10.43
CA ALA A 231 14.76 18.26 9.34
C ALA A 231 13.71 17.19 9.00
N ASP A 232 13.07 16.62 10.01
CA ASP A 232 11.98 15.66 9.83
C ASP A 232 10.72 16.36 9.32
N MET A 233 10.41 17.56 9.83
CA MET A 233 9.26 18.36 9.38
C MET A 233 9.42 18.90 7.97
N ALA A 234 10.65 19.10 7.47
CA ALA A 234 10.87 19.50 6.08
C ALA A 234 10.27 18.51 5.07
N LYS A 235 10.17 17.22 5.43
CA LYS A 235 9.54 16.15 4.63
C LYS A 235 8.03 16.40 4.44
N TYR A 236 7.40 17.09 5.38
CA TYR A 236 5.95 17.35 5.40
C TYR A 236 5.58 18.76 4.96
N LYS A 237 6.56 19.56 4.55
CA LYS A 237 6.36 20.99 4.19
C LYS A 237 5.26 21.17 3.14
N GLU A 238 5.26 20.33 2.10
CA GLU A 238 4.26 20.41 1.04
C GLU A 238 2.84 20.05 1.54
N VAL A 239 2.74 19.07 2.43
CA VAL A 239 1.46 18.69 3.06
C VAL A 239 0.95 19.83 3.92
N GLN A 240 1.82 20.47 4.69
CA GLN A 240 1.47 21.63 5.51
C GLN A 240 1.07 22.85 4.67
N GLU A 241 1.73 23.09 3.55
CA GLU A 241 1.37 24.17 2.62
C GLU A 241 -0.01 23.93 1.98
N LYS A 242 -0.29 22.69 1.56
CA LYS A 242 -1.61 22.30 1.06
C LYS A 242 -2.69 22.46 2.14
N GLN A 243 -2.41 22.06 3.37
CA GLN A 243 -3.34 22.20 4.48
C GLN A 243 -3.63 23.66 4.79
N ARG A 244 -2.60 24.52 4.90
CA ARG A 244 -2.78 25.96 5.07
C ARG A 244 -3.58 26.61 3.94
N HIS A 245 -3.40 26.13 2.70
CA HIS A 245 -4.15 26.64 1.56
C HIS A 245 -5.64 26.28 1.65
N VAL A 246 -5.96 25.07 2.07
CA VAL A 246 -7.34 24.63 2.34
C VAL A 246 -7.95 25.45 3.47
N GLU A 247 -7.27 25.58 4.61
CA GLU A 247 -7.71 26.39 5.76
C GLU A 247 -7.96 27.87 5.36
N ALA A 248 -7.08 28.44 4.53
CA ALA A 248 -7.24 29.79 4.02
C ALA A 248 -8.43 29.95 3.06
N MET A 249 -8.75 28.93 2.27
CA MET A 249 -9.95 28.93 1.42
C MET A 249 -11.24 28.82 2.25
N GLU A 250 -11.23 27.98 3.29
CA GLU A 250 -12.35 27.84 4.23
C GLU A 250 -12.64 29.13 4.97
N ALA A 251 -11.59 29.80 5.48
CA ALA A 251 -11.70 31.08 6.15
C ALA A 251 -12.29 32.19 5.24
N LYS A 252 -11.98 32.16 3.93
CA LYS A 252 -12.50 33.13 2.96
C LYS A 252 -13.96 32.88 2.59
N ASN A 253 -14.41 31.62 2.62
CA ASN A 253 -15.76 31.25 2.21
C ASN A 253 -16.79 31.33 3.36
N GLY A 254 -16.41 31.79 4.56
CA GLY A 254 -17.31 32.01 5.69
C GLY A 254 -17.99 30.75 6.22
N MET A 255 -17.51 29.56 5.87
CA MET A 255 -18.04 28.28 6.33
C MET A 255 -17.44 27.94 7.70
N SER A 256 -18.05 28.45 8.76
CA SER A 256 -17.67 28.18 10.16
C SER A 256 -18.20 26.82 10.67
N ASP A 257 -18.37 25.84 9.80
CA ASP A 257 -18.73 24.48 10.22
C ASP A 257 -17.47 23.58 10.09
N GLY A 258 -16.60 23.75 11.09
CA GLY A 258 -15.27 23.17 11.18
C GLY A 258 -15.29 21.65 11.16
N GLY A 259 -15.34 21.06 10.00
CA GLY A 259 -15.23 19.60 9.86
C GLY A 259 -15.57 19.05 8.48
N ARG A 260 -16.26 19.78 7.61
CA ARG A 260 -16.71 19.19 6.34
C ARG A 260 -15.71 19.26 5.20
N ALA A 261 -14.85 20.28 5.12
CA ALA A 261 -13.93 20.44 4.01
C ALA A 261 -12.62 19.62 4.19
N MET A 262 -12.21 19.36 5.43
CA MET A 262 -11.04 18.52 5.75
C MET A 262 -11.24 17.05 5.40
N TRP A 263 -12.50 16.63 5.20
CA TRP A 263 -12.89 15.25 4.90
C TRP A 263 -13.51 15.12 3.50
N VAL A 264 -12.99 15.83 2.51
CA VAL A 264 -13.43 15.67 1.11
C VAL A 264 -13.16 14.22 0.67
N GLY A 265 -14.22 13.42 0.63
CA GLY A 265 -14.18 11.98 0.35
C GLY A 265 -14.58 11.10 1.54
N PHE A 266 -14.71 11.65 2.75
CA PHE A 266 -15.31 10.98 3.90
C PHE A 266 -16.74 11.52 4.12
N THR A 267 -17.73 10.86 3.57
CA THR A 267 -19.12 11.07 3.96
C THR A 267 -19.45 10.15 5.13
N PHE A 268 -19.27 10.62 6.35
CA PHE A 268 -19.89 9.99 7.51
C PHE A 268 -21.38 10.36 7.50
N GLY A 269 -22.22 9.35 7.24
CA GLY A 269 -23.59 9.55 6.86
C GLY A 269 -24.47 10.25 7.89
N LYS A 270 -24.99 11.40 7.52
CA LYS A 270 -26.32 11.84 7.96
C LYS A 270 -27.43 11.50 6.95
N ASN A 271 -27.12 10.81 5.86
CA ASN A 271 -28.08 10.45 4.80
C ASN A 271 -28.18 8.93 4.58
N TRP A 272 -28.21 8.17 5.64
CA TRP A 272 -28.71 6.81 5.59
C TRP A 272 -30.24 6.90 5.40
N GLY A 273 -30.69 6.77 4.17
CA GLY A 273 -32.13 6.77 3.83
C GLY A 273 -32.55 7.56 2.60
N GLN A 274 -31.70 8.30 1.93
CA GLN A 274 -32.05 8.92 0.66
C GLN A 274 -31.57 8.06 -0.52
N LYS A 275 -32.53 7.44 -1.19
CA LYS A 275 -32.32 6.72 -2.48
C LYS A 275 -31.79 7.71 -3.50
N VAL A 276 -30.52 7.53 -3.94
CA VAL A 276 -30.04 8.15 -5.16
C VAL A 276 -30.55 7.30 -6.32
N GLN A 277 -31.45 7.84 -7.12
CA GLN A 277 -31.88 7.27 -8.40
C GLN A 277 -30.71 7.38 -9.37
N GLY A 278 -30.08 6.25 -9.69
CA GLY A 278 -28.99 6.12 -10.67
C GLY A 278 -28.30 4.79 -10.46
N GLY A 279 -28.88 3.76 -10.99
CA GLY A 279 -28.45 2.43 -11.41
C GLY A 279 -27.14 1.80 -10.87
N HIS A 280 -26.98 1.59 -9.57
CA HIS A 280 -26.12 0.53 -9.04
C HIS A 280 -26.73 0.00 -7.74
N THR A 281 -26.90 -1.32 -7.66
CA THR A 281 -27.49 -2.02 -6.53
C THR A 281 -26.55 -1.92 -5.33
N ILE A 282 -26.91 -1.14 -4.33
CA ILE A 282 -26.22 -1.14 -3.03
C ILE A 282 -26.86 -2.23 -2.21
N VAL A 283 -26.09 -3.24 -1.81
CA VAL A 283 -26.50 -4.25 -0.81
C VAL A 283 -26.57 -3.54 0.54
N GLU A 284 -27.76 -3.47 1.14
CA GLU A 284 -27.94 -2.94 2.48
C GLU A 284 -27.25 -3.86 3.51
N PRO A 285 -26.44 -3.34 4.42
CA PRO A 285 -25.90 -4.13 5.50
C PRO A 285 -26.99 -4.49 6.51
N ASP A 286 -26.92 -5.72 7.02
CA ASP A 286 -27.82 -6.30 8.00
C ASP A 286 -27.93 -5.41 9.25
N PRO A 287 -29.16 -5.04 9.71
CA PRO A 287 -29.38 -4.19 10.89
C PRO A 287 -28.80 -4.75 12.20
N GLU A 288 -28.56 -6.05 12.31
CA GLU A 288 -27.94 -6.66 13.50
C GLU A 288 -26.44 -6.37 13.68
N MET A 289 -25.77 -5.85 12.64
CA MET A 289 -24.33 -5.52 12.71
C MET A 289 -24.05 -4.12 13.27
N SER A 290 -25.06 -3.23 13.34
CA SER A 290 -24.83 -1.83 13.77
C SER A 290 -24.53 -1.68 15.28
N GLY A 291 -24.83 -2.71 16.10
CA GLY A 291 -24.57 -2.70 17.54
C GLY A 291 -23.17 -3.15 17.98
N LYS A 292 -22.36 -3.70 17.06
CA LYS A 292 -21.05 -4.26 17.42
C LYS A 292 -19.85 -3.37 17.07
N LEU A 293 -20.06 -2.25 16.39
CA LEU A 293 -19.00 -1.33 15.99
C LEU A 293 -18.62 -0.28 17.06
N SER A 294 -19.36 -0.18 18.15
CA SER A 294 -19.09 0.81 19.21
C SER A 294 -18.05 0.40 20.24
N THR A 295 -17.49 -0.80 20.14
CA THR A 295 -16.52 -1.34 21.12
C THR A 295 -15.16 -1.76 20.52
N MET A 296 -14.83 -1.27 19.32
CA MET A 296 -13.55 -1.56 18.66
C MET A 296 -12.72 -0.29 18.37
N PHE A 297 -12.66 0.63 19.34
CA PHE A 297 -11.64 1.69 19.35
C PHE A 297 -10.89 1.62 20.66
#